data_637b68019bb9e71f1b26f2c4a30f2aaa
#
_entry.id   637b68019bb9e71f1b26f2c4a30f2aaa
#
_cell.length_a   1.000
_cell.length_b   1.000
_cell.length_c   1.000
_cell.angle_alpha   90.00
_cell.angle_beta   90.00
_cell.angle_gamma   90.00
#
_symmetry.space_group_name_H-M   'P 1'
#
loop_
_entity.id
_entity.type
_entity.pdbx_description
1 polymer ?
#
loop_
_entity_poly.entity_id
_entity_poly.type
_entity_poly.pdbx_seq_one_letter_code
_entity_poly.pdbx_strand_id
1 'polypeptide(L)'
;MKEKSKDINISLKYPEMKDVLDFEKNKEEERNVDDYDRRTNKLINLICPNCGTHFVSGFSKIYGKPVCPFCNEVMYAKVNSIAYQRPVLASLWDYEHNDANEDPKLIPAHSNKPYHFKCSVCGKSVIRKPNKVGKHDTVLCENCQIINKSSFRETAIYYYCQRYFNNVVWHKKSLEGHEIDVYIEDYDVGINFDGKVHAAALKRDLEIQNSIRNVINKLFVLSEVNENENEFVQYISHKADDNKLSKSILELLTKIDDTKNYDIDVKRDYQKINKIYYDFIASTGSVSKTIFEYSPELKEEWDYEKNELDPNTIAYNSCVEVYWKCKNDHSYKMNVYKKCITKNKCPYCAHRKFLKGFNDLNSVLPNFVKENWDFERNKNLISPDEVFKSSKRYAYFKGFENKQKIATQVQNYTRRLKRRNLEIR
;
A
#
# COMPACT_ATOMS: atom_id res chain seq x y z
N MET A 1 -17.31 70.19 12.51
CA MET A 1 -16.00 69.55 12.73
C MET A 1 -16.29 68.17 13.32
N LYS A 2 -16.08 67.10 12.55
CA LYS A 2 -16.18 65.70 13.06
C LYS A 2 -14.79 65.35 13.62
N GLU A 3 -14.74 65.05 14.91
CA GLU A 3 -13.55 64.55 15.57
C GLU A 3 -13.04 63.31 14.83
N LYS A 4 -11.74 63.34 14.43
CA LYS A 4 -11.03 62.17 13.94
C LYS A 4 -10.99 61.14 15.09
N SER A 5 -11.65 60.03 14.89
CA SER A 5 -11.55 58.87 15.78
C SER A 5 -10.09 58.42 15.90
N LYS A 6 -9.65 58.27 17.14
CA LYS A 6 -8.31 57.78 17.53
C LYS A 6 -7.90 56.55 16.71
N ASP A 7 -6.67 56.49 16.32
CA ASP A 7 -5.99 55.37 15.65
C ASP A 7 -6.26 54.04 16.38
N ILE A 8 -7.18 53.26 15.84
CA ILE A 8 -7.43 51.91 16.33
C ILE A 8 -6.44 50.99 15.57
N ASN A 9 -5.44 50.49 16.30
CA ASN A 9 -4.48 49.54 15.73
C ASN A 9 -5.19 48.37 15.03
N ILE A 10 -4.76 48.02 13.83
CA ILE A 10 -5.39 46.96 13.01
C ILE A 10 -5.48 45.63 13.76
N SER A 11 -4.51 45.33 14.62
CA SER A 11 -4.49 44.10 15.43
C SER A 11 -5.56 44.10 16.53
N LEU A 12 -6.04 45.28 16.95
CA LEU A 12 -7.15 45.41 17.87
C LEU A 12 -8.50 45.33 17.13
N LYS A 13 -8.53 45.87 15.91
CA LYS A 13 -9.74 45.85 15.08
C LYS A 13 -9.99 44.49 14.43
N TYR A 14 -8.92 43.73 14.16
CA TYR A 14 -8.93 42.41 13.51
C TYR A 14 -7.90 41.49 14.20
N PRO A 15 -8.23 40.92 15.36
CA PRO A 15 -7.32 40.13 16.18
C PRO A 15 -6.71 38.93 15.42
N GLU A 16 -7.48 38.36 14.49
CA GLU A 16 -7.08 37.24 13.64
C GLU A 16 -5.94 37.56 12.67
N MET A 17 -5.70 38.84 12.42
CA MET A 17 -4.61 39.30 11.54
C MET A 17 -3.28 39.45 12.25
N LYS A 18 -3.24 39.40 13.57
CA LYS A 18 -2.03 39.66 14.39
C LYS A 18 -0.88 38.72 14.03
N ASP A 19 -1.21 37.43 13.82
CA ASP A 19 -0.20 36.38 13.58
C ASP A 19 0.18 36.24 12.10
N VAL A 20 -0.49 36.98 11.22
CA VAL A 20 -0.29 36.88 9.76
C VAL A 20 0.21 38.19 9.14
N LEU A 21 0.24 39.30 9.88
CA LEU A 21 0.74 40.58 9.39
C LEU A 21 2.28 40.63 9.38
N ASP A 22 2.85 40.97 8.25
CA ASP A 22 4.25 41.35 8.14
C ASP A 22 4.45 42.81 8.52
N PHE A 23 4.55 43.09 9.82
CA PHE A 23 4.62 44.44 10.37
C PHE A 23 5.86 45.19 9.87
N GLU A 24 7.01 44.52 9.79
CA GLU A 24 8.26 45.13 9.32
C GLU A 24 8.15 45.56 7.88
N LYS A 25 7.75 44.66 6.98
CA LYS A 25 7.66 44.94 5.55
C LYS A 25 6.56 45.94 5.19
N ASN A 26 5.43 45.91 5.91
CA ASN A 26 4.39 46.94 5.74
C ASN A 26 4.89 48.32 6.14
N LYS A 27 5.73 48.42 7.21
CA LYS A 27 6.33 49.67 7.66
C LYS A 27 7.39 50.17 6.67
N GLU A 28 8.24 49.26 6.16
CA GLU A 28 9.26 49.61 5.17
C GLU A 28 8.63 50.14 3.84
N GLU A 29 7.50 49.61 3.45
CA GLU A 29 6.76 50.03 2.24
C GLU A 29 5.76 51.16 2.52
N GLU A 30 5.86 51.83 3.68
CA GLU A 30 5.01 52.97 4.10
C GLU A 30 3.49 52.65 4.05
N ARG A 31 3.12 51.40 4.23
CA ARG A 31 1.73 50.96 4.25
C ARG A 31 1.12 51.18 5.63
N ASN A 32 0.31 52.20 5.78
CA ASN A 32 -0.41 52.47 7.01
C ASN A 32 -1.61 51.50 7.14
N VAL A 33 -1.34 50.29 7.65
CA VAL A 33 -2.34 49.21 7.74
C VAL A 33 -3.42 49.49 8.80
N ASP A 34 -3.19 50.39 9.74
CA ASP A 34 -4.15 50.74 10.76
C ASP A 34 -5.36 51.53 10.21
N ASP A 35 -5.21 52.13 9.03
CA ASP A 35 -6.29 52.83 8.31
C ASP A 35 -7.17 51.89 7.48
N TYR A 36 -6.89 50.60 7.45
CA TYR A 36 -7.58 49.67 6.58
C TYR A 36 -8.91 49.23 7.19
N ASP A 37 -9.89 49.07 6.31
CA ASP A 37 -11.20 48.59 6.65
C ASP A 37 -11.59 47.37 5.75
N ARG A 38 -12.64 46.61 6.13
CA ARG A 38 -13.08 45.37 5.43
C ARG A 38 -13.31 45.52 3.93
N ARG A 39 -13.56 46.72 3.45
CA ARG A 39 -13.88 47.00 2.05
C ARG A 39 -12.68 47.49 1.25
N THR A 40 -11.56 47.70 1.91
CA THR A 40 -10.38 48.23 1.22
C THR A 40 -9.71 47.15 0.35
N ASN A 41 -9.39 47.50 -0.88
CA ASN A 41 -8.57 46.65 -1.76
C ASN A 41 -7.08 47.01 -1.70
N LYS A 42 -6.67 47.88 -0.78
CA LYS A 42 -5.24 48.21 -0.60
C LYS A 42 -4.44 46.95 -0.31
N LEU A 43 -3.24 46.91 -0.87
CA LEU A 43 -2.33 45.79 -0.70
C LEU A 43 -1.74 45.76 0.71
N ILE A 44 -1.53 44.61 1.25
CA ILE A 44 -0.93 44.36 2.55
C ILE A 44 0.07 43.20 2.47
N ASN A 45 1.20 43.33 3.15
CA ASN A 45 2.20 42.28 3.27
C ASN A 45 1.82 41.35 4.43
N LEU A 46 1.93 40.07 4.18
CA LEU A 46 1.51 38.98 5.07
C LEU A 46 2.59 37.91 5.17
N ILE A 47 2.61 37.21 6.28
CA ILE A 47 3.42 36.00 6.51
C ILE A 47 2.45 34.85 6.72
N CYS A 48 2.60 33.76 5.99
CA CYS A 48 1.77 32.59 6.17
C CYS A 48 2.16 31.84 7.46
N PRO A 49 1.24 31.60 8.40
CA PRO A 49 1.54 30.88 9.64
C PRO A 49 1.89 29.40 9.40
N ASN A 50 1.44 28.81 8.28
CA ASN A 50 1.71 27.40 7.96
C ASN A 50 3.07 27.17 7.30
N CYS A 51 3.48 28.08 6.40
CA CYS A 51 4.67 27.84 5.58
C CYS A 51 5.74 28.97 5.71
N GLY A 52 5.49 29.99 6.49
CA GLY A 52 6.40 31.11 6.70
C GLY A 52 6.65 32.00 5.47
N THR A 53 5.94 31.77 4.35
CA THR A 53 6.17 32.53 3.14
C THR A 53 5.53 33.92 3.22
N HIS A 54 6.31 34.96 2.83
CA HIS A 54 5.82 36.32 2.69
C HIS A 54 5.04 36.46 1.39
N PHE A 55 3.87 37.10 1.44
CA PHE A 55 3.04 37.34 0.25
C PHE A 55 2.25 38.66 0.39
N VAL A 56 1.82 39.18 -0.73
CA VAL A 56 1.02 40.40 -0.80
C VAL A 56 -0.40 40.06 -1.24
N SER A 57 -1.40 40.61 -0.58
CA SER A 57 -2.80 40.45 -0.98
C SER A 57 -3.61 41.72 -0.72
N GLY A 58 -4.76 41.86 -1.40
CA GLY A 58 -5.73 42.91 -1.08
C GLY A 58 -6.41 42.61 0.25
N PHE A 59 -6.49 43.59 1.13
CA PHE A 59 -7.04 43.39 2.49
C PHE A 59 -8.44 42.79 2.51
N SER A 60 -9.34 43.26 1.63
CA SER A 60 -10.71 42.74 1.51
C SER A 60 -10.79 41.24 1.17
N LYS A 61 -9.75 40.68 0.51
CA LYS A 61 -9.69 39.27 0.09
C LYS A 61 -9.28 38.34 1.22
N ILE A 62 -8.59 38.84 2.22
CA ILE A 62 -8.00 38.03 3.29
C ILE A 62 -8.72 38.17 4.63
N TYR A 63 -9.70 39.09 4.70
CA TYR A 63 -10.46 39.31 5.91
C TYR A 63 -11.21 38.05 6.33
N GLY A 64 -10.94 37.59 7.54
CA GLY A 64 -11.58 36.43 8.16
C GLY A 64 -10.95 35.06 7.84
N LYS A 65 -10.23 34.91 6.74
CA LYS A 65 -9.41 33.72 6.42
C LYS A 65 -8.28 34.11 5.47
N PRO A 66 -7.13 34.50 5.97
CA PRO A 66 -5.98 34.75 5.12
C PRO A 66 -5.53 33.46 4.46
N VAL A 67 -5.88 33.32 3.21
CA VAL A 67 -5.54 32.14 2.41
C VAL A 67 -4.22 32.43 1.71
N CYS A 68 -3.19 31.73 2.14
CA CYS A 68 -1.88 31.80 1.52
C CYS A 68 -1.96 31.24 0.07
N PRO A 69 -1.64 32.06 -0.95
CA PRO A 69 -1.72 31.61 -2.35
C PRO A 69 -0.74 30.48 -2.66
N PHE A 70 0.30 30.34 -1.85
CA PHE A 70 1.30 29.28 -2.00
C PHE A 70 0.83 27.95 -1.38
N CYS A 71 0.24 27.99 -0.19
CA CYS A 71 -0.38 26.79 0.41
C CYS A 71 -1.58 26.28 -0.40
N ASN A 72 -2.27 27.15 -1.10
CA ASN A 72 -3.39 26.80 -2.00
C ASN A 72 -2.98 26.54 -3.45
N GLU A 73 -1.68 26.45 -3.74
CA GLU A 73 -1.15 26.17 -5.09
C GLU A 73 -1.58 27.16 -6.18
N VAL A 74 -2.09 28.32 -5.81
CA VAL A 74 -2.47 29.39 -6.77
C VAL A 74 -1.25 30.16 -7.28
N MET A 75 -0.21 30.26 -6.44
CA MET A 75 1.06 30.88 -6.77
C MET A 75 2.21 29.93 -6.45
N TYR A 76 3.28 30.03 -7.24
CA TYR A 76 4.46 29.23 -7.05
C TYR A 76 5.34 29.80 -5.92
N ALA A 77 5.73 28.94 -4.99
CA ALA A 77 6.76 29.20 -3.99
C ALA A 77 7.54 27.90 -3.70
N LYS A 78 8.70 28.04 -3.05
CA LYS A 78 9.53 26.90 -2.65
C LYS A 78 8.73 25.79 -1.94
N VAL A 79 7.73 26.16 -1.14
CA VAL A 79 6.89 25.24 -0.36
C VAL A 79 5.93 24.39 -1.21
N ASN A 80 5.59 24.78 -2.43
CA ASN A 80 4.76 23.99 -3.33
C ASN A 80 5.56 23.39 -4.51
N SER A 81 6.89 23.40 -4.41
CA SER A 81 7.77 22.79 -5.39
C SER A 81 7.82 21.27 -5.28
N ILE A 82 8.25 20.62 -6.38
CA ILE A 82 8.51 19.17 -6.39
C ILE A 82 9.48 18.80 -5.26
N ALA A 83 10.58 19.54 -5.12
CA ALA A 83 11.60 19.25 -4.10
C ALA A 83 11.08 19.35 -2.67
N TYR A 84 10.11 20.20 -2.39
CA TYR A 84 9.55 20.38 -1.06
C TYR A 84 8.41 19.41 -0.76
N GLN A 85 7.42 19.29 -1.65
CA GLN A 85 6.22 18.47 -1.40
C GLN A 85 6.41 16.99 -1.78
N ARG A 86 7.29 16.74 -2.75
CA ARG A 86 7.51 15.41 -3.34
C ARG A 86 9.01 15.06 -3.41
N PRO A 87 9.71 14.98 -2.27
CA PRO A 87 11.16 14.79 -2.24
C PRO A 87 11.61 13.48 -2.91
N VAL A 88 10.78 12.44 -2.87
CA VAL A 88 11.04 11.18 -3.58
C VAL A 88 11.01 11.41 -5.09
N LEU A 89 10.00 12.13 -5.62
CA LEU A 89 9.96 12.47 -7.03
C LEU A 89 11.13 13.38 -7.44
N ALA A 90 11.51 14.31 -6.56
CA ALA A 90 12.67 15.18 -6.79
C ALA A 90 13.99 14.39 -6.88
N SER A 91 14.15 13.33 -6.09
CA SER A 91 15.34 12.46 -6.16
C SER A 91 15.48 11.70 -7.48
N LEU A 92 14.37 11.56 -8.20
CA LEU A 92 14.32 10.93 -9.53
C LEU A 92 14.53 11.94 -10.67
N TRP A 93 14.76 13.20 -10.36
CA TRP A 93 14.96 14.25 -11.39
C TRP A 93 16.18 13.91 -12.25
N ASP A 94 15.99 13.93 -13.57
CA ASP A 94 17.05 13.62 -14.51
C ASP A 94 17.73 14.91 -14.98
N TYR A 95 18.79 15.31 -14.27
CA TYR A 95 19.57 16.53 -14.57
C TYR A 95 20.32 16.48 -15.91
N GLU A 96 20.47 15.30 -16.51
CA GLU A 96 21.17 15.13 -17.78
C GLU A 96 20.29 15.44 -19.00
N HIS A 97 18.97 15.24 -18.85
CA HIS A 97 18.01 15.37 -19.94
C HIS A 97 17.02 16.54 -19.78
N ASN A 98 16.92 17.13 -18.58
CA ASN A 98 16.15 18.37 -18.38
C ASN A 98 17.02 19.59 -18.68
N ASP A 99 16.38 20.73 -19.03
CA ASP A 99 17.08 21.99 -19.21
C ASP A 99 17.80 22.39 -17.92
N ALA A 100 19.01 22.96 -18.06
CA ALA A 100 19.82 23.41 -16.94
C ALA A 100 19.13 24.48 -16.05
N ASN A 101 18.14 25.19 -16.61
CA ASN A 101 17.32 26.18 -15.87
C ASN A 101 16.11 25.54 -15.19
N GLU A 102 15.85 24.23 -15.39
CA GLU A 102 14.73 23.50 -14.79
C GLU A 102 15.20 22.79 -13.52
N ASP A 103 14.93 23.38 -12.36
CA ASP A 103 15.23 22.82 -11.05
C ASP A 103 13.93 22.35 -10.37
N PRO A 104 13.86 21.12 -9.82
CA PRO A 104 12.70 20.64 -9.07
C PRO A 104 12.37 21.50 -7.84
N LYS A 105 13.30 22.35 -7.38
CA LYS A 105 13.06 23.36 -6.36
C LYS A 105 12.23 24.54 -6.86
N LEU A 106 12.19 24.73 -8.16
CA LEU A 106 11.51 25.85 -8.83
C LEU A 106 10.28 25.42 -9.62
N ILE A 107 9.92 24.13 -9.64
CA ILE A 107 8.81 23.59 -10.41
C ILE A 107 7.68 23.16 -9.46
N PRO A 108 6.43 23.57 -9.74
CA PRO A 108 5.28 23.16 -8.93
C PRO A 108 5.13 21.64 -8.84
N ALA A 109 4.79 21.13 -7.65
CA ALA A 109 4.66 19.70 -7.37
C ALA A 109 3.64 18.97 -8.25
N HIS A 110 2.63 19.68 -8.74
CA HIS A 110 1.56 19.18 -9.63
C HIS A 110 1.60 19.82 -11.03
N SER A 111 2.80 20.15 -11.51
CA SER A 111 2.98 20.72 -12.86
C SER A 111 2.39 19.82 -13.95
N ASN A 112 1.72 20.41 -14.92
CA ASN A 112 1.21 19.73 -16.11
C ASN A 112 2.24 19.70 -17.27
N LYS A 113 3.39 20.38 -17.12
CA LYS A 113 4.50 20.32 -18.07
C LYS A 113 5.23 18.97 -17.92
N PRO A 114 5.59 18.28 -19.02
CA PRO A 114 6.39 17.06 -18.94
C PRO A 114 7.86 17.39 -18.63
N TYR A 115 8.49 16.53 -17.85
CA TYR A 115 9.91 16.59 -17.48
C TYR A 115 10.53 15.20 -17.53
N HIS A 116 11.84 15.14 -17.62
CA HIS A 116 12.61 13.92 -17.55
C HIS A 116 12.84 13.51 -16.09
N PHE A 117 12.52 12.26 -15.78
CA PHE A 117 12.80 11.63 -14.51
C PHE A 117 13.56 10.32 -14.74
N LYS A 118 14.39 9.92 -13.80
CA LYS A 118 15.01 8.59 -13.80
C LYS A 118 13.97 7.56 -13.38
N CYS A 119 13.87 6.47 -14.11
CA CYS A 119 13.03 5.34 -13.71
C CYS A 119 13.43 4.88 -12.30
N SER A 120 12.47 4.78 -11.38
CA SER A 120 12.70 4.37 -9.98
C SER A 120 13.40 3.02 -9.85
N VAL A 121 13.48 2.28 -10.92
CA VAL A 121 13.83 0.89 -11.02
C VAL A 121 15.18 0.69 -11.70
N CYS A 122 15.32 1.12 -12.94
CA CYS A 122 16.51 0.87 -13.75
C CYS A 122 17.31 2.14 -14.08
N GLY A 123 16.91 3.30 -13.58
CA GLY A 123 17.58 4.58 -13.82
C GLY A 123 17.43 5.15 -15.23
N LYS A 124 16.76 4.46 -16.17
CA LYS A 124 16.53 4.96 -17.53
C LYS A 124 15.70 6.24 -17.49
N SER A 125 16.07 7.22 -18.32
CA SER A 125 15.31 8.47 -18.47
C SER A 125 13.90 8.24 -19.00
N VAL A 126 12.90 8.89 -18.38
CA VAL A 126 11.48 8.75 -18.70
C VAL A 126 10.79 10.09 -18.62
N ILE A 127 10.04 10.46 -19.64
CA ILE A 127 9.26 11.69 -19.63
C ILE A 127 7.95 11.47 -18.88
N ARG A 128 7.69 12.26 -17.86
CA ARG A 128 6.43 12.26 -17.09
C ARG A 128 6.00 13.67 -16.71
N LYS A 129 4.69 13.86 -16.57
CA LYS A 129 4.12 15.07 -15.99
C LYS A 129 3.96 14.87 -14.49
N PRO A 130 4.47 15.76 -13.62
CA PRO A 130 4.36 15.62 -12.16
C PRO A 130 2.95 15.33 -11.66
N ASN A 131 1.92 15.98 -12.21
CA ASN A 131 0.52 15.77 -11.85
C ASN A 131 -0.04 14.38 -12.25
N LYS A 132 0.66 13.63 -13.09
CA LYS A 132 0.30 12.25 -13.49
C LYS A 132 1.10 11.18 -12.76
N VAL A 133 2.10 11.58 -11.98
CA VAL A 133 2.82 10.66 -11.09
C VAL A 133 2.00 10.45 -9.84
N GLY A 134 1.74 9.18 -9.49
CA GLY A 134 0.93 8.81 -8.33
C GLY A 134 1.51 9.30 -7.00
N LYS A 135 0.73 9.23 -5.93
CA LYS A 135 1.11 9.71 -4.59
C LYS A 135 2.34 9.03 -3.95
N HIS A 136 2.79 7.92 -4.51
CA HIS A 136 3.99 7.20 -4.05
C HIS A 136 5.25 7.63 -4.82
N ASP A 137 5.16 8.63 -5.71
CA ASP A 137 6.27 9.20 -6.47
C ASP A 137 7.06 8.19 -7.33
N THR A 138 6.41 7.08 -7.72
CA THR A 138 7.04 6.06 -8.55
C THR A 138 6.98 6.43 -10.02
N VAL A 139 8.13 6.52 -10.66
CA VAL A 139 8.28 6.73 -12.11
C VAL A 139 8.88 5.46 -12.72
N LEU A 140 8.21 4.91 -13.72
CA LEU A 140 8.64 3.67 -14.39
C LEU A 140 8.79 3.90 -15.89
N CYS A 141 9.86 3.37 -16.50
CA CYS A 141 9.97 3.26 -17.94
C CYS A 141 9.03 2.16 -18.48
N GLU A 142 8.84 2.10 -19.78
CA GLU A 142 7.94 1.13 -20.41
C GLU A 142 8.28 -0.32 -20.05
N ASN A 143 9.58 -0.68 -20.09
CA ASN A 143 10.00 -2.02 -19.72
C ASN A 143 9.70 -2.35 -18.24
N CYS A 144 9.97 -1.42 -17.33
CA CYS A 144 9.68 -1.62 -15.91
C CYS A 144 8.18 -1.55 -15.57
N GLN A 145 7.37 -0.87 -16.39
CA GLN A 145 5.90 -0.91 -16.26
C GLN A 145 5.34 -2.29 -16.61
N ILE A 146 5.87 -2.95 -17.62
CA ILE A 146 5.49 -4.32 -18.00
C ILE A 146 5.73 -5.27 -16.83
N ILE A 147 6.91 -5.17 -16.22
CA ILE A 147 7.30 -5.99 -15.05
C ILE A 147 6.37 -5.75 -13.86
N ASN A 148 5.98 -4.50 -13.59
CA ASN A 148 5.04 -4.18 -12.52
C ASN A 148 3.57 -4.53 -12.85
N LYS A 149 3.26 -4.89 -14.07
CA LYS A 149 1.93 -5.38 -14.45
C LYS A 149 1.80 -6.89 -14.27
N SER A 150 2.91 -7.64 -14.24
CA SER A 150 2.87 -9.06 -13.93
C SER A 150 2.20 -9.27 -12.58
N SER A 151 1.18 -10.10 -12.58
CA SER A 151 0.42 -10.42 -11.38
C SER A 151 0.84 -11.78 -10.82
N PHE A 152 0.57 -11.99 -9.53
CA PHE A 152 0.71 -13.33 -8.93
C PHE A 152 0.00 -14.41 -9.75
N ARG A 153 -1.14 -14.07 -10.38
CA ARG A 153 -1.94 -15.01 -11.17
C ARG A 153 -1.26 -15.40 -12.48
N GLU A 154 -0.69 -14.44 -13.19
CA GLU A 154 0.14 -14.71 -14.39
C GLU A 154 1.34 -15.57 -14.05
N THR A 155 2.04 -15.25 -12.95
CA THR A 155 3.16 -16.04 -12.46
C THR A 155 2.74 -17.46 -12.10
N ALA A 156 1.56 -17.64 -11.51
CA ALA A 156 1.03 -18.97 -11.19
C ALA A 156 0.75 -19.79 -12.47
N ILE A 157 0.17 -19.17 -13.50
CA ILE A 157 -0.02 -19.82 -14.81
C ILE A 157 1.32 -20.24 -15.39
N TYR A 158 2.30 -19.30 -15.43
CA TYR A 158 3.64 -19.59 -15.92
C TYR A 158 4.31 -20.73 -15.15
N TYR A 159 4.26 -20.71 -13.81
CA TYR A 159 4.82 -21.77 -12.96
C TYR A 159 4.29 -23.15 -13.30
N TYR A 160 2.96 -23.28 -13.45
CA TYR A 160 2.38 -24.57 -13.78
C TYR A 160 2.60 -24.97 -15.25
N CYS A 161 2.61 -24.03 -16.19
CA CYS A 161 3.01 -24.31 -17.55
C CYS A 161 4.43 -24.86 -17.63
N GLN A 162 5.41 -24.24 -16.96
CA GLN A 162 6.79 -24.74 -16.90
C GLN A 162 6.93 -26.13 -16.25
N ARG A 163 6.02 -26.47 -15.34
CA ARG A 163 6.06 -27.77 -14.64
C ARG A 163 5.59 -28.92 -15.55
N TYR A 164 4.74 -28.64 -16.51
CA TYR A 164 4.06 -29.67 -17.31
C TYR A 164 4.36 -29.64 -18.80
N PHE A 165 4.88 -28.52 -19.31
CA PHE A 165 5.24 -28.36 -20.72
C PHE A 165 6.71 -27.95 -20.87
N ASN A 166 7.28 -28.28 -22.04
CA ASN A 166 8.60 -27.78 -22.42
C ASN A 166 8.45 -26.44 -23.17
N ASN A 167 9.58 -25.74 -23.39
CA ASN A 167 9.64 -24.53 -24.20
C ASN A 167 8.58 -23.48 -23.87
N VAL A 168 8.42 -23.20 -22.56
CA VAL A 168 7.48 -22.18 -22.06
C VAL A 168 8.15 -20.82 -21.95
N VAL A 169 7.66 -19.85 -22.68
CA VAL A 169 8.17 -18.47 -22.69
C VAL A 169 7.24 -17.55 -21.90
N TRP A 170 7.80 -16.79 -20.99
CA TRP A 170 7.09 -15.77 -20.23
C TRP A 170 7.23 -14.42 -20.91
N HIS A 171 6.16 -13.64 -21.03
CA HIS A 171 6.14 -12.31 -21.66
C HIS A 171 6.67 -12.29 -23.10
N LYS A 172 6.16 -13.18 -23.96
CA LYS A 172 6.50 -13.19 -25.38
C LYS A 172 5.91 -11.95 -26.06
N LYS A 173 6.74 -11.20 -26.78
CA LYS A 173 6.28 -10.06 -27.59
C LYS A 173 5.98 -10.51 -29.02
N SER A 174 4.85 -10.04 -29.56
CA SER A 174 4.54 -10.15 -30.99
C SER A 174 5.38 -9.15 -31.81
N LEU A 175 5.40 -9.33 -33.13
CA LEU A 175 6.07 -8.39 -34.06
C LEU A 175 5.53 -6.97 -33.95
N GLU A 176 4.26 -6.80 -33.57
CA GLU A 176 3.61 -5.51 -33.38
C GLU A 176 3.79 -4.93 -31.96
N GLY A 177 4.57 -5.62 -31.10
CA GLY A 177 4.87 -5.18 -29.73
C GLY A 177 3.81 -5.53 -28.70
N HIS A 178 2.77 -6.28 -29.05
CA HIS A 178 1.80 -6.81 -28.08
C HIS A 178 2.39 -7.97 -27.30
N GLU A 179 1.99 -8.10 -26.04
CA GLU A 179 2.53 -9.08 -25.12
C GLU A 179 1.57 -10.25 -24.96
N ILE A 180 2.12 -11.46 -24.97
CA ILE A 180 1.46 -12.71 -24.58
C ILE A 180 2.05 -13.07 -23.23
N ASP A 181 1.23 -13.17 -22.17
CA ASP A 181 1.70 -13.39 -20.81
C ASP A 181 2.48 -14.70 -20.67
N VAL A 182 1.95 -15.81 -21.22
CA VAL A 182 2.62 -17.10 -21.26
C VAL A 182 2.44 -17.73 -22.65
N TYR A 183 3.51 -18.24 -23.23
CA TYR A 183 3.50 -18.92 -24.52
C TYR A 183 4.14 -20.29 -24.40
N ILE A 184 3.46 -21.33 -24.94
CA ILE A 184 3.93 -22.71 -24.98
C ILE A 184 4.29 -23.03 -26.42
N GLU A 185 5.58 -23.06 -26.75
CA GLU A 185 6.07 -23.21 -28.13
C GLU A 185 5.67 -24.52 -28.75
N ASP A 186 5.76 -25.65 -28.04
CA ASP A 186 5.48 -26.99 -28.56
C ASP A 186 4.01 -27.17 -28.99
N TYR A 187 3.12 -26.35 -28.43
CA TYR A 187 1.68 -26.40 -28.75
C TYR A 187 1.23 -25.19 -29.58
N ASP A 188 2.12 -24.23 -29.80
CA ASP A 188 1.83 -22.93 -30.43
C ASP A 188 0.61 -22.24 -29.83
N VAL A 189 0.57 -22.22 -28.49
CA VAL A 189 -0.54 -21.69 -27.67
C VAL A 189 -0.07 -20.51 -26.84
N GLY A 190 -0.81 -19.40 -26.95
CA GLY A 190 -0.70 -18.25 -26.06
C GLY A 190 -1.72 -18.33 -24.93
N ILE A 191 -1.35 -17.77 -23.77
CA ILE A 191 -2.21 -17.65 -22.59
C ILE A 191 -2.09 -16.23 -22.08
N ASN A 192 -3.23 -15.54 -21.91
CA ASN A 192 -3.31 -14.24 -21.29
C ASN A 192 -4.19 -14.29 -20.03
N PHE A 193 -3.90 -13.44 -19.08
CA PHE A 193 -4.69 -13.23 -17.88
C PHE A 193 -5.32 -11.83 -17.90
N ASP A 194 -6.65 -11.77 -18.02
CA ASP A 194 -7.41 -10.53 -17.95
C ASP A 194 -8.09 -10.38 -16.60
N GLY A 195 -7.66 -9.37 -15.83
CA GLY A 195 -8.32 -8.96 -14.59
C GLY A 195 -9.67 -8.27 -14.84
N LYS A 196 -10.18 -7.55 -13.87
CA LYS A 196 -11.43 -6.77 -14.00
C LYS A 196 -11.34 -5.77 -15.15
N VAL A 197 -12.10 -6.01 -16.19
CA VAL A 197 -12.12 -5.19 -17.41
C VAL A 197 -13.10 -4.01 -17.23
N HIS A 198 -12.63 -2.80 -17.52
CA HIS A 198 -13.53 -1.68 -17.81
C HIS A 198 -13.93 -1.74 -19.30
N ALA A 199 -15.18 -1.42 -19.62
CA ALA A 199 -15.72 -1.47 -20.99
C ALA A 199 -14.86 -0.75 -22.06
N ALA A 200 -14.02 0.21 -21.68
CA ALA A 200 -13.05 0.86 -22.57
C ALA A 200 -11.84 -0.03 -22.94
N ALA A 201 -11.58 -1.11 -22.25
CA ALA A 201 -10.49 -2.04 -22.53
C ALA A 201 -10.86 -3.07 -23.60
N LEU A 202 -12.14 -3.44 -23.71
CA LEU A 202 -12.66 -4.43 -24.65
C LEU A 202 -12.22 -4.22 -26.10
N LYS A 203 -12.31 -2.96 -26.59
CA LYS A 203 -11.91 -2.64 -27.97
C LYS A 203 -10.41 -2.84 -28.18
N ARG A 204 -9.61 -2.45 -27.21
CA ARG A 204 -8.15 -2.61 -27.22
C ARG A 204 -7.75 -4.09 -27.14
N ASP A 205 -8.45 -4.87 -26.32
CA ASP A 205 -8.18 -6.30 -26.15
C ASP A 205 -8.48 -7.07 -27.44
N LEU A 206 -9.54 -6.71 -28.18
CA LEU A 206 -9.82 -7.25 -29.50
C LEU A 206 -8.74 -6.86 -30.54
N GLU A 207 -8.23 -5.64 -30.51
CA GLU A 207 -7.12 -5.21 -31.38
C GLU A 207 -5.85 -6.02 -31.07
N ILE A 208 -5.53 -6.24 -29.79
CA ILE A 208 -4.41 -7.07 -29.35
C ILE A 208 -4.60 -8.52 -29.78
N GLN A 209 -5.76 -9.12 -29.58
CA GLN A 209 -6.06 -10.48 -29.97
C GLN A 209 -5.90 -10.66 -31.48
N ASN A 210 -6.38 -9.73 -32.29
CA ASN A 210 -6.24 -9.77 -33.74
C ASN A 210 -4.78 -9.67 -34.20
N SER A 211 -3.94 -8.88 -33.53
CA SER A 211 -2.51 -8.76 -33.85
C SER A 211 -1.72 -10.02 -33.48
N ILE A 212 -2.12 -10.71 -32.41
CA ILE A 212 -1.48 -11.94 -31.94
C ILE A 212 -1.87 -13.14 -32.83
N ARG A 213 -3.05 -13.11 -33.45
CA ARG A 213 -3.57 -14.21 -34.31
C ARG A 213 -2.64 -14.65 -35.43
N ASN A 214 -1.80 -13.75 -35.91
CA ASN A 214 -0.80 -14.05 -36.95
C ASN A 214 0.49 -14.67 -36.41
N VAL A 215 0.62 -14.81 -35.08
CA VAL A 215 1.85 -15.24 -34.42
C VAL A 215 1.70 -16.58 -33.70
N ILE A 216 0.48 -16.94 -33.32
CA ILE A 216 0.16 -18.19 -32.61
C ILE A 216 -1.13 -18.81 -33.13
N ASN A 217 -1.25 -20.14 -33.02
CA ASN A 217 -2.44 -20.87 -33.49
C ASN A 217 -3.66 -20.69 -32.60
N LYS A 218 -3.48 -20.56 -31.26
CA LYS A 218 -4.58 -20.48 -30.32
C LYS A 218 -4.25 -19.61 -29.13
N LEU A 219 -5.21 -18.83 -28.69
CA LEU A 219 -5.10 -18.00 -27.47
C LEU A 219 -6.13 -18.45 -26.41
N PHE A 220 -5.67 -18.78 -25.23
CA PHE A 220 -6.51 -18.92 -24.03
C PHE A 220 -6.47 -17.65 -23.20
N VAL A 221 -7.64 -17.21 -22.72
CA VAL A 221 -7.74 -16.04 -21.85
C VAL A 221 -8.43 -16.45 -20.55
N LEU A 222 -7.71 -16.35 -19.44
CA LEU A 222 -8.32 -16.45 -18.12
C LEU A 222 -8.90 -15.09 -17.74
N SER A 223 -10.22 -14.98 -17.74
CA SER A 223 -10.93 -13.71 -17.52
C SER A 223 -12.00 -13.84 -16.44
N GLU A 224 -12.22 -12.73 -15.70
CA GLU A 224 -13.36 -12.60 -14.79
C GLU A 224 -14.68 -12.35 -15.53
N VAL A 225 -14.62 -12.01 -16.81
CA VAL A 225 -15.76 -11.69 -17.68
C VAL A 225 -15.76 -12.67 -18.83
N ASN A 226 -16.88 -13.40 -19.01
CA ASN A 226 -17.06 -14.28 -20.16
C ASN A 226 -17.37 -13.43 -21.40
N GLU A 227 -16.51 -13.51 -22.40
CA GLU A 227 -16.67 -12.83 -23.67
C GLU A 227 -16.71 -13.81 -24.83
N ASN A 228 -17.08 -13.30 -26.00
CA ASN A 228 -17.36 -14.10 -27.18
C ASN A 228 -16.19 -15.01 -27.59
N GLU A 229 -16.32 -16.31 -27.38
CA GLU A 229 -15.39 -17.31 -27.85
C GLU A 229 -15.44 -17.40 -29.38
N ASN A 230 -14.29 -17.70 -29.97
CA ASN A 230 -14.17 -18.00 -31.40
C ASN A 230 -13.14 -19.13 -31.61
N GLU A 231 -12.88 -19.53 -32.83
CA GLU A 231 -11.92 -20.61 -33.12
C GLU A 231 -10.51 -20.34 -32.61
N PHE A 232 -10.12 -19.07 -32.52
CA PHE A 232 -8.78 -18.65 -32.08
C PHE A 232 -8.71 -18.40 -30.58
N VAL A 233 -9.75 -17.81 -29.96
CA VAL A 233 -9.75 -17.39 -28.53
C VAL A 233 -10.73 -18.25 -27.75
N GLN A 234 -10.24 -18.88 -26.69
CA GLN A 234 -11.04 -19.58 -25.68
C GLN A 234 -10.93 -18.90 -24.32
N TYR A 235 -12.08 -18.60 -23.72
CA TYR A 235 -12.15 -17.99 -22.38
C TYR A 235 -12.33 -19.06 -21.30
N ILE A 236 -11.61 -18.87 -20.19
CA ILE A 236 -11.75 -19.66 -18.99
C ILE A 236 -12.20 -18.71 -17.87
N SER A 237 -13.40 -19.00 -17.33
CA SER A 237 -13.95 -18.18 -16.25
C SER A 237 -13.09 -18.26 -15.01
N HIS A 238 -12.62 -17.09 -14.52
CA HIS A 238 -11.84 -16.98 -13.31
C HIS A 238 -12.49 -15.99 -12.34
N LYS A 239 -12.57 -16.35 -11.07
CA LYS A 239 -12.93 -15.43 -9.98
C LYS A 239 -11.72 -15.23 -9.07
N ALA A 240 -11.56 -14.03 -8.51
CA ALA A 240 -10.41 -13.60 -7.71
C ALA A 240 -10.26 -14.33 -6.35
N ASP A 241 -10.07 -15.65 -6.38
CA ASP A 241 -9.90 -16.55 -5.24
C ASP A 241 -8.87 -17.62 -5.58
N ASP A 242 -7.84 -17.83 -4.76
CA ASP A 242 -6.73 -18.75 -5.02
C ASP A 242 -7.20 -20.21 -5.24
N ASN A 243 -8.25 -20.65 -4.54
CA ASN A 243 -8.83 -21.99 -4.77
C ASN A 243 -9.50 -22.09 -6.15
N LYS A 244 -10.08 -20.99 -6.64
CA LYS A 244 -10.67 -20.92 -7.98
C LYS A 244 -9.60 -20.80 -9.04
N LEU A 245 -8.48 -20.11 -8.75
CA LEU A 245 -7.33 -20.04 -9.65
C LEU A 245 -6.76 -21.43 -9.91
N SER A 246 -6.62 -22.29 -8.89
CA SER A 246 -6.20 -23.67 -9.06
C SER A 246 -7.10 -24.45 -10.03
N LYS A 247 -8.43 -24.28 -9.92
CA LYS A 247 -9.39 -24.92 -10.82
C LYS A 247 -9.31 -24.36 -12.25
N SER A 248 -9.18 -23.04 -12.41
CA SER A 248 -9.06 -22.41 -13.73
C SER A 248 -7.78 -22.82 -14.44
N ILE A 249 -6.66 -22.92 -13.70
CA ILE A 249 -5.39 -23.41 -14.28
C ILE A 249 -5.52 -24.90 -14.66
N LEU A 250 -6.14 -25.72 -13.82
CA LEU A 250 -6.38 -27.13 -14.15
C LEU A 250 -7.21 -27.28 -15.44
N GLU A 251 -8.30 -26.52 -15.57
CA GLU A 251 -9.14 -26.51 -16.77
C GLU A 251 -8.34 -26.07 -18.00
N LEU A 252 -7.54 -24.98 -17.87
CA LEU A 252 -6.67 -24.48 -18.93
C LEU A 252 -5.70 -25.56 -19.42
N LEU A 253 -4.95 -26.18 -18.51
CA LEU A 253 -3.93 -27.17 -18.89
C LEU A 253 -4.58 -28.42 -19.50
N THR A 254 -5.74 -28.85 -18.99
CA THR A 254 -6.52 -29.96 -19.57
C THR A 254 -7.03 -29.64 -20.97
N LYS A 255 -7.43 -28.40 -21.24
CA LYS A 255 -7.83 -27.97 -22.61
C LYS A 255 -6.66 -27.91 -23.59
N ILE A 256 -5.43 -27.73 -23.11
CA ILE A 256 -4.20 -27.73 -23.92
C ILE A 256 -3.78 -29.18 -24.22
N ASP A 257 -3.75 -30.03 -23.20
CA ASP A 257 -3.37 -31.44 -23.32
C ASP A 257 -4.10 -32.27 -22.26
N ASP A 258 -5.10 -33.04 -22.65
CA ASP A 258 -5.91 -33.88 -21.75
C ASP A 258 -5.27 -35.25 -21.42
N THR A 259 -4.14 -35.55 -22.04
CA THR A 259 -3.42 -36.82 -21.81
C THR A 259 -2.58 -36.82 -20.54
N LYS A 260 -2.31 -35.65 -19.98
CA LYS A 260 -1.47 -35.45 -18.77
C LYS A 260 -2.29 -35.41 -17.49
N ASN A 261 -1.67 -35.84 -16.40
CA ASN A 261 -2.23 -35.69 -15.08
C ASN A 261 -1.64 -34.46 -14.37
N TYR A 262 -2.48 -33.55 -13.93
CA TYR A 262 -2.09 -32.25 -13.36
C TYR A 262 -2.38 -32.18 -11.86
N ASP A 263 -1.37 -31.83 -11.07
CA ASP A 263 -1.50 -31.53 -9.64
C ASP A 263 -1.34 -30.03 -9.39
N ILE A 264 -2.46 -29.31 -9.30
CA ILE A 264 -2.53 -27.86 -9.22
C ILE A 264 -3.07 -27.42 -7.85
N ASP A 265 -2.23 -26.83 -7.00
CA ASP A 265 -2.59 -26.24 -5.72
C ASP A 265 -1.83 -24.93 -5.50
N VAL A 266 -2.41 -23.82 -5.94
CA VAL A 266 -1.82 -22.48 -5.87
C VAL A 266 -1.53 -22.05 -4.43
N LYS A 267 -2.33 -22.49 -3.46
CA LYS A 267 -2.14 -22.15 -2.05
C LYS A 267 -0.94 -22.90 -1.44
N ARG A 268 -0.79 -24.18 -1.77
CA ARG A 268 0.37 -25.00 -1.38
C ARG A 268 1.65 -24.43 -2.00
N ASP A 269 1.62 -24.10 -3.27
CA ASP A 269 2.76 -23.68 -4.06
C ASP A 269 3.02 -22.15 -4.03
N TYR A 270 2.29 -21.41 -3.16
CA TYR A 270 2.34 -19.94 -3.06
C TYR A 270 3.75 -19.36 -2.98
N GLN A 271 4.63 -19.94 -2.15
CA GLN A 271 6.00 -19.44 -2.00
C GLN A 271 6.86 -19.68 -3.24
N LYS A 272 6.73 -20.83 -3.88
CA LYS A 272 7.44 -21.17 -5.12
C LYS A 272 7.05 -20.24 -6.26
N ILE A 273 5.75 -19.96 -6.39
CA ILE A 273 5.21 -19.03 -7.39
C ILE A 273 5.77 -17.62 -7.15
N ASN A 274 5.71 -17.12 -5.92
CA ASN A 274 6.26 -15.81 -5.59
C ASN A 274 7.78 -15.74 -5.74
N LYS A 275 8.51 -16.85 -5.50
CA LYS A 275 9.95 -16.89 -5.74
C LYS A 275 10.28 -16.57 -7.19
N ILE A 276 9.60 -17.19 -8.14
CA ILE A 276 9.80 -16.92 -9.57
C ILE A 276 9.52 -15.43 -9.87
N TYR A 277 8.45 -14.87 -9.34
CA TYR A 277 8.11 -13.46 -9.52
C TYR A 277 9.19 -12.52 -8.99
N TYR A 278 9.66 -12.73 -7.75
CA TYR A 278 10.66 -11.86 -7.15
C TYR A 278 12.05 -12.03 -7.72
N ASP A 279 12.46 -13.25 -8.07
CA ASP A 279 13.71 -13.52 -8.77
C ASP A 279 13.72 -12.82 -10.15
N PHE A 280 12.60 -12.83 -10.86
CA PHE A 280 12.45 -12.13 -12.13
C PHE A 280 12.55 -10.60 -11.94
N ILE A 281 11.82 -10.02 -10.99
CA ILE A 281 11.90 -8.58 -10.69
C ILE A 281 13.32 -8.18 -10.30
N ALA A 282 14.00 -8.97 -9.49
CA ALA A 282 15.38 -8.70 -9.06
C ALA A 282 16.35 -8.72 -10.25
N SER A 283 16.20 -9.67 -11.19
CA SER A 283 17.03 -9.77 -12.39
C SER A 283 16.93 -8.55 -13.31
N THR A 284 15.81 -7.82 -13.23
CA THR A 284 15.56 -6.60 -14.02
C THR A 284 16.04 -5.32 -13.33
N GLY A 285 16.64 -5.41 -12.12
CA GLY A 285 17.03 -4.26 -11.32
C GLY A 285 15.87 -3.42 -10.80
N SER A 286 14.67 -4.01 -10.73
CA SER A 286 13.41 -3.31 -10.45
C SER A 286 13.14 -3.05 -8.97
N VAL A 287 13.95 -3.55 -8.04
CA VAL A 287 13.76 -3.35 -6.60
C VAL A 287 14.51 -2.12 -6.14
N SER A 288 13.79 -1.02 -5.90
CA SER A 288 14.38 0.25 -5.48
C SER A 288 14.99 0.21 -4.08
N LYS A 289 14.43 -0.57 -3.18
CA LYS A 289 14.88 -0.80 -1.81
C LYS A 289 14.30 -2.09 -1.26
N THR A 290 15.16 -2.98 -0.83
CA THR A 290 14.76 -4.28 -0.30
C THR A 290 14.30 -4.19 1.16
N ILE A 291 13.76 -5.29 1.71
CA ILE A 291 13.30 -5.37 3.11
C ILE A 291 14.44 -4.94 4.05
N PHE A 292 15.63 -5.52 3.89
CA PHE A 292 16.74 -5.31 4.84
C PHE A 292 17.53 -4.03 4.59
N GLU A 293 17.45 -3.44 3.41
CA GLU A 293 17.96 -2.09 3.16
C GLU A 293 17.06 -1.02 3.80
N TYR A 294 15.77 -1.29 3.90
CA TYR A 294 14.81 -0.38 4.55
C TYR A 294 14.77 -0.53 6.07
N SER A 295 14.78 -1.78 6.57
CA SER A 295 14.69 -2.14 7.99
C SER A 295 15.67 -3.25 8.32
N PRO A 296 16.96 -2.92 8.55
CA PRO A 296 18.02 -3.90 8.83
C PRO A 296 17.74 -4.80 10.03
N GLU A 297 16.99 -4.27 11.03
CA GLU A 297 16.58 -4.98 12.25
C GLU A 297 15.66 -6.19 11.96
N LEU A 298 14.99 -6.20 10.83
CA LEU A 298 14.10 -7.31 10.44
C LEU A 298 14.84 -8.57 10.00
N LYS A 299 16.19 -8.52 9.86
CA LYS A 299 17.02 -9.71 9.64
C LYS A 299 16.85 -10.75 10.76
N GLU A 300 16.74 -10.28 12.00
CA GLU A 300 16.54 -11.13 13.17
C GLU A 300 15.12 -11.72 13.26
N GLU A 301 14.15 -11.08 12.60
CA GLU A 301 12.77 -11.52 12.61
C GLU A 301 12.37 -12.30 11.35
N TRP A 302 13.24 -12.43 10.36
CA TRP A 302 12.96 -13.22 9.16
C TRP A 302 13.03 -14.71 9.49
N ASP A 303 11.95 -15.47 9.18
CA ASP A 303 11.92 -16.91 9.39
C ASP A 303 12.60 -17.63 8.22
N TYR A 304 13.92 -17.83 8.32
CA TYR A 304 14.74 -18.46 7.28
C TYR A 304 14.40 -19.93 7.03
N GLU A 305 13.74 -20.60 8.00
CA GLU A 305 13.37 -22.01 7.85
C GLU A 305 12.10 -22.18 7.00
N LYS A 306 11.19 -21.19 7.05
CA LYS A 306 9.88 -21.27 6.40
C LYS A 306 9.73 -20.44 5.14
N ASN A 307 10.63 -19.49 4.90
CA ASN A 307 10.63 -18.70 3.70
C ASN A 307 11.54 -19.31 2.64
N GLU A 308 10.98 -19.59 1.46
CA GLU A 308 11.74 -19.93 0.26
C GLU A 308 12.19 -18.68 -0.51
N LEU A 309 11.64 -17.52 -0.16
CA LEU A 309 11.89 -16.21 -0.77
C LEU A 309 13.16 -15.58 -0.22
N ASP A 310 13.96 -14.96 -1.10
CA ASP A 310 15.12 -14.16 -0.68
C ASP A 310 14.64 -12.74 -0.30
N PRO A 311 14.83 -12.30 0.98
CA PRO A 311 14.44 -10.96 1.41
C PRO A 311 15.18 -9.83 0.69
N ASN A 312 16.32 -10.14 0.04
CA ASN A 312 17.09 -9.18 -0.76
C ASN A 312 16.51 -8.97 -2.16
N THR A 313 15.52 -9.76 -2.56
CA THR A 313 14.80 -9.59 -3.85
C THR A 313 13.44 -8.91 -3.67
N ILE A 314 12.96 -8.76 -2.44
CA ILE A 314 11.63 -8.26 -2.13
C ILE A 314 11.67 -6.79 -1.73
N ALA A 315 10.88 -5.95 -2.42
CA ALA A 315 10.71 -4.56 -2.03
C ALA A 315 10.03 -4.42 -0.65
N TYR A 316 10.52 -3.51 0.19
CA TYR A 316 10.02 -3.24 1.54
C TYR A 316 8.51 -2.89 1.61
N ASN A 317 7.95 -2.39 0.52
CA ASN A 317 6.54 -2.03 0.40
C ASN A 317 5.69 -3.10 -0.30
N SER A 318 6.23 -4.30 -0.49
CA SER A 318 5.53 -5.41 -1.14
C SER A 318 4.35 -5.90 -0.31
N CYS A 319 3.30 -6.34 -1.01
CA CYS A 319 2.12 -6.97 -0.41
C CYS A 319 2.27 -8.48 -0.22
N VAL A 320 3.42 -9.09 -0.54
CA VAL A 320 3.63 -10.52 -0.35
C VAL A 320 3.55 -10.91 1.12
N GLU A 321 2.94 -12.04 1.42
CA GLU A 321 2.92 -12.63 2.75
C GLU A 321 4.11 -13.59 2.92
N VAL A 322 4.88 -13.33 3.97
CA VAL A 322 6.05 -14.13 4.35
C VAL A 322 5.97 -14.52 5.82
N TYR A 323 6.82 -15.45 6.23
CA TYR A 323 6.93 -15.86 7.61
C TYR A 323 7.92 -14.97 8.37
N TRP A 324 7.50 -14.55 9.56
CA TRP A 324 8.29 -13.80 10.52
C TRP A 324 8.43 -14.58 11.81
N LYS A 325 9.58 -14.48 12.47
CA LYS A 325 9.85 -15.10 13.77
C LYS A 325 10.16 -14.01 14.79
N CYS A 326 9.35 -13.86 15.83
CA CYS A 326 9.59 -12.83 16.84
C CYS A 326 10.55 -13.33 17.94
N LYS A 327 10.98 -12.43 18.83
CA LYS A 327 11.90 -12.72 19.96
C LYS A 327 11.39 -13.82 20.93
N ASN A 328 10.10 -14.15 20.91
CA ASN A 328 9.50 -15.24 21.66
C ASN A 328 9.31 -16.49 20.79
N ASP A 329 10.07 -16.65 19.74
CA ASP A 329 10.03 -17.78 18.81
C ASP A 329 8.68 -18.04 18.11
N HIS A 330 7.74 -17.11 18.16
CA HIS A 330 6.50 -17.26 17.43
C HIS A 330 6.72 -17.05 15.94
N SER A 331 6.52 -18.10 15.16
CA SER A 331 6.48 -18.01 13.69
C SER A 331 5.06 -17.66 13.23
N TYR A 332 4.95 -16.63 12.36
CA TYR A 332 3.66 -16.15 11.88
C TYR A 332 3.76 -15.55 10.48
N LYS A 333 2.68 -15.69 9.70
CA LYS A 333 2.55 -15.02 8.40
C LYS A 333 2.13 -13.56 8.58
N MET A 334 2.79 -12.67 7.87
CA MET A 334 2.42 -11.27 7.75
C MET A 334 2.94 -10.69 6.44
N ASN A 335 2.15 -9.83 5.85
CA ASN A 335 2.50 -9.06 4.67
C ASN A 335 3.70 -8.14 4.95
N VAL A 336 4.66 -8.06 4.01
CA VAL A 336 5.90 -7.28 4.12
C VAL A 336 5.59 -5.79 4.39
N TYR A 337 4.66 -5.19 3.63
CA TYR A 337 4.23 -3.81 3.84
C TYR A 337 3.78 -3.56 5.29
N LYS A 338 2.95 -4.46 5.84
CA LYS A 338 2.46 -4.34 7.23
C LYS A 338 3.58 -4.43 8.23
N LYS A 339 4.60 -5.22 7.97
CA LYS A 339 5.76 -5.37 8.85
C LYS A 339 6.70 -4.18 8.76
N CYS A 340 7.10 -3.81 7.56
CA CYS A 340 8.08 -2.74 7.32
C CYS A 340 7.51 -1.35 7.59
N ILE A 341 6.34 -1.02 7.00
CA ILE A 341 5.78 0.34 7.01
C ILE A 341 4.91 0.58 8.22
N THR A 342 3.94 -0.31 8.49
CA THR A 342 3.03 -0.13 9.62
C THR A 342 3.59 -0.66 10.94
N LYS A 343 4.80 -1.25 10.91
CA LYS A 343 5.54 -1.78 12.08
C LYS A 343 4.69 -2.68 12.97
N ASN A 344 3.86 -3.52 12.35
CA ASN A 344 2.97 -4.42 13.06
C ASN A 344 3.76 -5.46 13.85
N LYS A 345 3.41 -5.60 15.13
CA LYS A 345 4.01 -6.59 16.04
C LYS A 345 3.43 -7.98 15.80
N CYS A 346 4.16 -9.00 16.28
CA CYS A 346 3.70 -10.38 16.30
C CYS A 346 2.25 -10.48 16.80
N PRO A 347 1.35 -11.13 16.06
CA PRO A 347 -0.07 -11.21 16.42
C PRO A 347 -0.33 -12.01 17.70
N TYR A 348 0.53 -12.93 18.04
CA TYR A 348 0.44 -13.71 19.28
C TYR A 348 0.87 -12.87 20.50
N CYS A 349 2.04 -12.20 20.42
CA CYS A 349 2.49 -11.29 21.48
C CYS A 349 1.56 -10.09 21.67
N ALA A 350 0.93 -9.63 20.58
CA ALA A 350 -0.07 -8.55 20.61
C ALA A 350 -1.47 -9.03 21.02
N HIS A 351 -1.65 -10.30 21.41
CA HIS A 351 -2.93 -10.93 21.78
C HIS A 351 -4.04 -10.77 20.72
N ARG A 352 -3.66 -10.63 19.44
CA ARG A 352 -4.61 -10.57 18.31
C ARG A 352 -4.91 -11.94 17.71
N LYS A 353 -4.00 -12.90 17.89
CA LYS A 353 -4.17 -14.29 17.45
C LYS A 353 -3.93 -15.24 18.61
N PHE A 354 -4.76 -16.26 18.71
CA PHE A 354 -4.70 -17.24 19.78
C PHE A 354 -3.52 -18.19 19.61
N LEU A 355 -2.82 -18.48 20.70
CA LEU A 355 -1.77 -19.50 20.79
C LEU A 355 -1.88 -20.18 22.15
N LYS A 356 -2.27 -21.47 22.14
CA LYS A 356 -2.35 -22.31 23.33
C LYS A 356 -0.98 -22.42 23.99
N GLY A 357 -0.93 -22.36 25.30
CA GLY A 357 0.30 -22.40 26.08
C GLY A 357 1.05 -21.08 26.17
N PHE A 358 0.53 -20.00 25.53
CA PHE A 358 1.17 -18.69 25.58
C PHE A 358 0.21 -17.56 25.97
N ASN A 359 -0.90 -17.41 25.27
CA ASN A 359 -1.82 -16.29 25.51
C ASN A 359 -3.26 -16.74 25.79
N ASP A 360 -3.46 -18.03 26.04
CA ASP A 360 -4.70 -18.56 26.59
C ASP A 360 -4.95 -18.08 28.01
N LEU A 361 -6.19 -18.27 28.49
CA LEU A 361 -6.61 -17.78 29.80
C LEU A 361 -5.79 -18.38 30.94
N ASN A 362 -5.49 -19.70 30.85
CA ASN A 362 -4.74 -20.40 31.88
C ASN A 362 -3.27 -19.94 31.93
N SER A 363 -2.63 -19.78 30.77
CA SER A 363 -1.24 -19.32 30.68
C SER A 363 -1.08 -17.86 31.16
N VAL A 364 -2.08 -16.99 30.90
CA VAL A 364 -1.99 -15.55 31.27
C VAL A 364 -2.47 -15.29 32.70
N LEU A 365 -3.45 -16.03 33.20
CA LEU A 365 -4.07 -15.84 34.53
C LEU A 365 -4.30 -17.18 35.25
N PRO A 366 -3.23 -17.94 35.58
CA PRO A 366 -3.36 -19.28 36.18
C PRO A 366 -4.06 -19.22 37.54
N ASN A 367 -3.79 -18.21 38.36
CA ASN A 367 -4.45 -18.04 39.66
C ASN A 367 -5.97 -17.80 39.53
N PHE A 368 -6.36 -16.97 38.54
CA PHE A 368 -7.78 -16.76 38.24
C PHE A 368 -8.48 -18.09 37.90
N VAL A 369 -7.86 -18.90 37.04
CA VAL A 369 -8.39 -20.20 36.61
C VAL A 369 -8.49 -21.13 37.81
N LYS A 370 -7.44 -21.24 38.62
CA LYS A 370 -7.42 -22.09 39.81
C LYS A 370 -8.51 -21.73 40.83
N GLU A 371 -8.72 -20.44 41.04
CA GLU A 371 -9.66 -19.93 42.04
C GLU A 371 -11.12 -19.97 41.59
N ASN A 372 -11.37 -19.61 40.33
CA ASN A 372 -12.70 -19.28 39.86
C ASN A 372 -13.28 -20.26 38.82
N TRP A 373 -12.45 -21.01 38.08
CA TRP A 373 -12.93 -21.88 37.01
C TRP A 373 -13.55 -23.15 37.58
N ASP A 374 -14.74 -23.53 37.09
CA ASP A 374 -15.41 -24.79 37.47
C ASP A 374 -15.04 -25.88 36.46
N PHE A 375 -14.01 -26.66 36.78
CA PHE A 375 -13.48 -27.67 35.87
C PHE A 375 -14.48 -28.80 35.59
N GLU A 376 -15.27 -29.20 36.57
CA GLU A 376 -16.22 -30.30 36.40
C GLU A 376 -17.36 -29.94 35.44
N ARG A 377 -17.96 -28.75 35.65
CA ARG A 377 -19.07 -28.30 34.81
C ARG A 377 -18.62 -27.84 33.40
N ASN A 378 -17.36 -27.53 33.22
CA ASN A 378 -16.79 -27.15 31.92
C ASN A 378 -16.11 -28.29 31.16
N LYS A 379 -15.93 -29.48 31.74
CA LYS A 379 -15.14 -30.61 31.25
C LYS A 379 -15.31 -30.90 29.74
N ASN A 380 -16.55 -30.91 29.26
CA ASN A 380 -16.89 -31.22 27.86
C ASN A 380 -17.40 -29.97 27.07
N LEU A 381 -17.24 -28.80 27.63
CA LEU A 381 -17.78 -27.57 27.02
C LEU A 381 -16.69 -26.63 26.53
N ILE A 382 -15.70 -26.36 27.37
CA ILE A 382 -14.69 -25.32 27.12
C ILE A 382 -13.53 -25.47 28.10
N SER A 383 -12.29 -25.39 27.56
CA SER A 383 -11.08 -25.35 28.37
C SER A 383 -10.54 -23.94 28.53
N PRO A 384 -9.96 -23.58 29.69
CA PRO A 384 -9.28 -22.29 29.85
C PRO A 384 -8.02 -22.16 28.97
N ASP A 385 -7.46 -23.29 28.51
CA ASP A 385 -6.35 -23.35 27.58
C ASP A 385 -6.76 -23.10 26.11
N GLU A 386 -8.06 -22.92 25.84
CA GLU A 386 -8.63 -22.75 24.51
C GLU A 386 -9.27 -21.37 24.29
N VAL A 387 -9.12 -20.48 25.25
CA VAL A 387 -9.77 -19.17 25.20
C VAL A 387 -8.87 -18.05 25.66
N PHE A 388 -9.08 -16.87 25.11
CA PHE A 388 -8.46 -15.63 25.60
C PHE A 388 -9.10 -15.15 26.91
N LYS A 389 -8.32 -14.40 27.72
CA LYS A 389 -8.85 -13.64 28.85
C LYS A 389 -9.98 -12.66 28.47
N SER A 390 -10.01 -12.18 27.21
CA SER A 390 -11.03 -11.27 26.66
C SER A 390 -12.14 -12.00 25.91
N SER A 391 -12.23 -13.32 26.01
CA SER A 391 -13.22 -14.13 25.29
C SER A 391 -14.65 -13.72 25.62
N LYS A 392 -15.47 -13.60 24.58
CA LYS A 392 -16.92 -13.37 24.70
C LYS A 392 -17.71 -14.65 24.96
N ARG A 393 -17.05 -15.84 24.95
CA ARG A 393 -17.68 -17.13 25.25
C ARG A 393 -18.08 -17.22 26.72
N TYR A 394 -19.01 -18.12 27.02
CA TYR A 394 -19.55 -18.36 28.34
C TYR A 394 -18.97 -19.65 28.91
N ALA A 395 -18.68 -19.63 30.21
CA ALA A 395 -18.21 -20.78 30.97
C ALA A 395 -18.88 -20.82 32.36
N TYR A 396 -18.79 -21.95 33.04
CA TYR A 396 -19.18 -22.06 34.43
C TYR A 396 -18.03 -21.60 35.34
N PHE A 397 -18.38 -20.84 36.37
CA PHE A 397 -17.46 -20.39 37.39
C PHE A 397 -17.96 -20.81 38.78
N LYS A 398 -17.04 -21.08 39.68
CA LYS A 398 -17.37 -21.43 41.08
C LYS A 398 -18.20 -20.30 41.71
N GLY A 399 -19.28 -20.70 42.40
CA GLY A 399 -20.18 -19.75 43.04
C GLY A 399 -21.26 -19.15 42.15
N PHE A 400 -21.38 -19.61 40.88
CA PHE A 400 -22.45 -19.17 39.96
C PHE A 400 -23.26 -20.39 39.49
N GLU A 401 -24.59 -20.29 39.54
CA GLU A 401 -25.46 -21.35 39.04
C GLU A 401 -25.44 -21.44 37.50
N ASN A 402 -25.46 -20.30 36.82
CA ASN A 402 -25.49 -20.19 35.36
C ASN A 402 -24.15 -19.85 34.78
N LYS A 403 -23.95 -20.17 33.48
CA LYS A 403 -22.76 -19.76 32.71
C LYS A 403 -22.59 -18.23 32.71
N GLN A 404 -21.39 -17.79 32.93
CA GLN A 404 -21.00 -16.38 32.94
C GLN A 404 -20.03 -16.09 31.78
N LYS A 405 -20.07 -14.87 31.26
CA LYS A 405 -19.13 -14.41 30.20
C LYS A 405 -17.71 -14.36 30.77
N ILE A 406 -16.76 -15.02 30.10
CA ILE A 406 -15.36 -15.11 30.54
C ILE A 406 -14.75 -13.74 30.75
N ALA A 407 -14.84 -12.85 29.73
CA ALA A 407 -14.28 -11.51 29.82
C ALA A 407 -14.80 -10.70 31.02
N THR A 408 -16.07 -10.86 31.38
CA THR A 408 -16.67 -10.18 32.54
C THR A 408 -16.09 -10.69 33.85
N GLN A 409 -15.93 -11.98 34.01
CA GLN A 409 -15.38 -12.58 35.21
C GLN A 409 -13.90 -12.23 35.40
N VAL A 410 -13.12 -12.26 34.34
CA VAL A 410 -11.72 -11.80 34.33
C VAL A 410 -11.62 -10.31 34.71
N GLN A 411 -12.49 -9.47 34.16
CA GLN A 411 -12.51 -8.04 34.50
C GLN A 411 -12.86 -7.81 35.97
N ASN A 412 -13.81 -8.56 36.52
CA ASN A 412 -14.18 -8.46 37.95
C ASN A 412 -13.06 -8.92 38.86
N TYR A 413 -12.36 -10.00 38.50
CA TYR A 413 -11.20 -10.51 39.24
C TYR A 413 -10.06 -9.48 39.26
N THR A 414 -9.69 -8.92 38.12
CA THR A 414 -8.62 -7.93 38.01
C THR A 414 -8.94 -6.62 38.76
N ARG A 415 -10.21 -6.21 38.78
CA ARG A 415 -10.66 -5.05 39.59
C ARG A 415 -10.53 -5.33 41.09
N ARG A 416 -10.85 -6.54 41.55
CA ARG A 416 -10.68 -6.94 42.97
C ARG A 416 -9.22 -6.94 43.40
N LEU A 417 -8.32 -7.43 42.54
CA LEU A 417 -6.88 -7.39 42.81
C LEU A 417 -6.34 -5.96 42.91
N LYS A 418 -6.76 -5.05 42.02
CA LYS A 418 -6.36 -3.64 42.08
C LYS A 418 -6.82 -2.96 43.36
N ARG A 419 -8.04 -3.22 43.85
CA ARG A 419 -8.53 -2.66 45.12
C ARG A 419 -7.71 -3.18 46.28
N ARG A 420 -7.43 -4.49 46.37
CA ARG A 420 -6.57 -5.07 47.45
C ARG A 420 -5.16 -4.46 47.43
N ASN A 421 -4.57 -4.20 46.28
CA ASN A 421 -3.24 -3.56 46.19
C ASN A 421 -3.23 -2.06 46.53
N LEU A 422 -4.38 -1.39 46.46
CA LEU A 422 -4.54 0.00 46.89
C LEU A 422 -4.80 0.12 48.41
N GLU A 423 -5.37 -0.92 49.03
CA GLU A 423 -5.58 -1.00 50.46
C GLU A 423 -4.30 -1.41 51.25
N ILE A 424 -3.26 -1.89 50.54
CA ILE A 424 -1.95 -2.28 51.12
C ILE A 424 -0.88 -1.17 50.95
N ARG A 425 -1.21 -0.06 50.27
CA ARG A 425 -0.37 1.13 50.16
C ARG A 425 -0.93 2.26 51.03
#